data_5bd218f2e446a4c5b39e0c724117364b
#
_entry.id   5bd218f2e446a4c5b39e0c724117364b
#
_cell.length_a   1.000
_cell.length_b   1.000
_cell.length_c   1.000
_cell.angle_alpha   90.00
_cell.angle_beta   90.00
_cell.angle_gamma   90.00
#
_symmetry.space_group_name_H-M   'P 1'
#
loop_
_entity.id
_entity.type
_entity.pdbx_description
1 polymer ?
#
loop_
_entity_poly.entity_id
_entity_poly.type
_entity_poly.pdbx_seq_one_letter_code
_entity_poly.pdbx_strand_id
1 'polypeptide(L)'
;MASRVTLKAVNDELARRNHHARLEKASGYFYFRTQDTADWIDRTVRVEKISELTLEQWVAEYLRLKKVNAELVRRAGAAEKAARQNKQP
;
A
#
# COMPACT_ATOMS: atom_id res chain seq x y z
N MET A 1 8.03 3.89 27.74
CA MET A 1 6.71 3.25 27.57
C MET A 1 6.42 3.05 26.11
N ALA A 2 6.16 1.82 25.74
CA ALA A 2 5.79 1.54 24.36
C ALA A 2 4.41 2.12 24.08
N SER A 3 4.30 3.00 23.11
CA SER A 3 3.02 3.51 22.70
C SER A 3 2.23 2.39 22.01
N ARG A 4 0.98 2.27 22.37
CA ARG A 4 0.10 1.29 21.75
C ARG A 4 -0.10 1.68 20.29
N VAL A 5 0.10 0.72 19.40
CA VAL A 5 -0.15 0.95 17.96
C VAL A 5 -1.66 0.89 17.75
N THR A 6 -2.20 1.95 17.17
CA THR A 6 -3.61 2.05 16.82
C THR A 6 -3.75 2.45 15.36
N LEU A 7 -4.92 2.24 14.80
CA LEU A 7 -5.22 2.64 13.43
C LEU A 7 -5.01 4.16 13.26
N LYS A 8 -5.46 4.94 14.25
CA LYS A 8 -5.27 6.39 14.25
C LYS A 8 -3.78 6.74 14.25
N ALA A 9 -2.98 6.07 15.09
CA ALA A 9 -1.55 6.34 15.19
C ALA A 9 -0.83 6.05 13.87
N VAL A 10 -1.19 4.98 13.20
CA VAL A 10 -0.61 4.65 11.88
C VAL A 10 -0.98 5.74 10.87
N ASN A 11 -2.23 6.15 10.83
CA ASN A 11 -2.69 7.17 9.90
C ASN A 11 -2.06 8.53 10.20
N ASP A 12 -1.90 8.88 11.46
CA ASP A 12 -1.22 10.12 11.86
C ASP A 12 0.24 10.10 11.45
N GLU A 13 0.90 8.95 11.56
CA GLU A 13 2.30 8.82 11.15
C GLU A 13 2.46 8.92 9.63
N LEU A 14 1.57 8.30 8.87
CA LEU A 14 1.57 8.42 7.42
C LEU A 14 1.41 9.88 6.99
N ALA A 15 0.47 10.59 7.61
CA ALA A 15 0.24 12.01 7.32
C ALA A 15 1.47 12.85 7.69
N ARG A 16 2.08 12.57 8.85
CA ARG A 16 3.27 13.30 9.30
C ARG A 16 4.43 13.14 8.32
N ARG A 17 4.52 12.01 7.64
CA ARG A 17 5.56 11.74 6.64
C ARG A 17 5.14 12.14 5.23
N ASN A 18 4.06 12.89 5.10
CA ASN A 18 3.53 13.37 3.81
C ASN A 18 3.10 12.25 2.86
N HIS A 19 2.69 11.12 3.40
CA HIS A 19 2.11 10.06 2.59
C HIS A 19 0.60 10.27 2.51
N HIS A 20 0.07 10.32 1.30
CA HIS A 20 -1.36 10.52 1.07
C HIS A 20 -2.08 9.18 0.99
N ALA A 21 -1.89 8.38 2.03
CA ALA A 21 -2.51 7.07 2.14
C ALA A 21 -3.11 6.92 3.54
N ARG A 22 -4.16 6.15 3.62
CA ARG A 22 -4.87 5.89 4.86
C ARG A 22 -5.05 4.40 5.04
N LEU A 23 -4.73 3.91 6.23
CA LEU A 23 -4.93 2.50 6.56
C LEU A 23 -6.36 2.31 7.06
N GLU A 24 -7.03 1.31 6.49
CA GLU A 24 -8.38 0.92 6.88
C GLU A 24 -8.38 -0.52 7.34
N LYS A 25 -9.28 -0.84 8.28
CA LYS A 25 -9.44 -2.19 8.80
C LYS A 25 -10.56 -2.89 8.05
N ALA A 26 -10.29 -4.15 7.64
CA ALA A 26 -11.30 -5.03 7.09
C ALA A 26 -11.40 -6.28 7.98
N SER A 27 -12.24 -7.22 7.61
CA SER A 27 -12.40 -8.46 8.37
C SER A 27 -11.21 -9.38 8.12
N GLY A 28 -10.33 -9.50 9.12
CA GLY A 28 -9.16 -10.37 9.06
C GLY A 28 -7.95 -9.79 8.34
N TYR A 29 -7.98 -8.53 7.94
CA TYR A 29 -6.84 -7.89 7.28
C TYR A 29 -6.97 -6.38 7.33
N PHE A 30 -5.91 -5.67 6.84
CA PHE A 30 -5.90 -4.22 6.68
C PHE A 30 -5.56 -3.89 5.23
N TYR A 31 -5.96 -2.70 4.78
CA TYR A 31 -5.62 -2.25 3.42
C TYR A 31 -5.40 -0.74 3.42
N PHE A 32 -4.58 -0.30 2.48
CA PHE A 32 -4.34 1.12 2.27
C PHE A 32 -5.33 1.68 1.26
N ARG A 33 -5.82 2.85 1.54
CA ARG A 33 -6.83 3.52 0.75
C ARG A 33 -6.44 4.98 0.57
N THR A 34 -6.77 5.58 -0.48
CA THR A 34 -6.80 7.00 -0.86
C THR A 34 -6.22 7.18 -2.27
N GLN A 35 -6.04 8.46 -2.66
CA GLN A 35 -5.61 8.81 -4.01
C GLN A 35 -4.27 8.19 -4.40
N ASP A 36 -3.31 8.16 -3.47
CA ASP A 36 -1.99 7.61 -3.76
C ASP A 36 -2.01 6.11 -4.04
N THR A 37 -3.05 5.43 -3.57
CA THR A 37 -3.19 3.98 -3.73
C THR A 37 -4.26 3.61 -4.75
N ALA A 38 -4.82 4.57 -5.45
CA ALA A 38 -5.92 4.33 -6.37
C ALA A 38 -5.55 3.34 -7.48
N ASP A 39 -4.30 3.40 -7.95
CA ASP A 39 -3.80 2.53 -9.01
C ASP A 39 -3.12 1.26 -8.48
N TRP A 40 -3.13 1.06 -7.17
CA TRP A 40 -2.47 -0.09 -6.58
C TRP A 40 -3.28 -1.36 -6.82
N ILE A 41 -2.59 -2.40 -7.25
CA ILE A 41 -3.15 -3.73 -7.44
C ILE A 41 -3.20 -4.46 -6.10
N ASP A 42 -2.13 -4.35 -5.31
CA ASP A 42 -2.04 -4.96 -3.99
C ASP A 42 -2.03 -3.88 -2.92
N ARG A 43 -3.08 -3.83 -2.11
CA ARG A 43 -3.25 -2.83 -1.05
C ARG A 43 -3.34 -3.47 0.34
N THR A 44 -3.22 -4.77 0.41
CA THR A 44 -3.60 -5.55 1.59
C THR A 44 -2.39 -5.91 2.43
N VAL A 45 -2.53 -5.78 3.75
CA VAL A 45 -1.59 -6.31 4.73
C VAL A 45 -2.33 -7.35 5.53
N ARG A 46 -1.89 -8.60 5.46
CA ARG A 46 -2.60 -9.74 6.03
C ARG A 46 -2.19 -10.00 7.48
N VAL A 47 -2.56 -9.09 8.35
CA VAL A 47 -2.44 -9.27 9.80
C VAL A 47 -3.81 -9.03 10.41
N GLU A 48 -4.11 -9.73 11.48
CA GLU A 48 -5.43 -9.64 12.12
C GLU A 48 -5.54 -8.45 13.06
N LYS A 49 -4.45 -8.08 13.70
CA LYS A 49 -4.43 -7.02 14.71
C LYS A 49 -3.47 -5.92 14.31
N ILE A 50 -3.89 -4.69 14.54
CA ILE A 50 -3.06 -3.52 14.26
C ILE A 50 -1.75 -3.56 15.06
N SER A 51 -1.77 -4.15 16.25
CA SER A 51 -0.62 -4.22 17.13
C SER A 51 0.40 -5.30 16.74
N GLU A 52 0.12 -6.12 15.73
CA GLU A 52 1.08 -7.12 15.24
C GLU A 52 2.29 -6.48 14.56
N LEU A 53 2.14 -5.24 14.10
CA LEU A 53 3.25 -4.47 13.53
C LEU A 53 3.47 -3.21 14.37
N THR A 54 4.72 -2.79 14.47
CA THR A 54 5.04 -1.50 15.07
C THR A 54 4.67 -0.37 14.10
N LEU A 55 4.67 0.86 14.59
CA LEU A 55 4.41 2.03 13.75
C LEU A 55 5.37 2.08 12.57
N GLU A 56 6.65 1.84 12.83
CA GLU A 56 7.67 1.83 11.78
C GLU A 56 7.45 0.71 10.78
N GLN A 57 7.03 -0.46 11.25
CA GLN A 57 6.72 -1.58 10.37
C GLN A 57 5.52 -1.29 9.48
N TRP A 58 4.51 -0.59 10.01
CA TRP A 58 3.36 -0.18 9.19
C TRP A 58 3.78 0.79 8.09
N VAL A 59 4.63 1.75 8.41
CA VAL A 59 5.16 2.67 7.39
C VAL A 59 6.01 1.91 6.38
N ALA A 60 6.83 0.96 6.86
CA ALA A 60 7.64 0.12 5.97
C ALA A 60 6.77 -0.70 5.02
N GLU A 61 5.64 -1.24 5.51
CA GLU A 61 4.69 -1.96 4.66
C GLU A 61 4.08 -1.06 3.59
N TYR A 62 3.72 0.17 3.96
CA TYR A 62 3.23 1.14 2.99
C TYR A 62 4.27 1.39 1.89
N LEU A 63 5.52 1.62 2.28
CA LEU A 63 6.60 1.89 1.33
C LEU A 63 6.91 0.67 0.45
N ARG A 64 6.87 -0.52 1.05
CA ARG A 64 7.05 -1.77 0.32
C ARG A 64 5.97 -1.95 -0.74
N LEU A 65 4.72 -1.77 -0.37
CA LEU A 65 3.59 -1.88 -1.30
C LEU A 65 3.65 -0.80 -2.37
N LYS A 66 4.05 0.40 -2.01
CA LYS A 66 4.23 1.49 -2.98
C LYS A 66 5.23 1.09 -4.06
N LYS A 67 6.35 0.52 -3.66
CA LYS A 67 7.39 0.06 -4.59
C LYS A 67 6.90 -1.11 -5.43
N VAL A 68 6.26 -2.10 -4.80
CA VAL A 68 5.74 -3.29 -5.49
C VAL A 68 4.70 -2.88 -6.52
N ASN A 69 3.77 -1.99 -6.14
CA ASN A 69 2.72 -1.56 -7.04
C ASN A 69 3.22 -0.71 -8.19
N ALA A 70 4.22 0.12 -7.95
CA ALA A 70 4.87 0.88 -9.03
C ALA A 70 5.48 -0.07 -10.06
N GLU A 71 6.11 -1.14 -9.58
CA GLU A 71 6.70 -2.18 -10.42
C GLU A 71 5.62 -2.92 -11.22
N LEU A 72 4.53 -3.31 -10.56
CA LEU A 72 3.42 -4.02 -11.21
C LEU A 72 2.76 -3.17 -12.29
N VAL A 73 2.50 -1.90 -11.98
CA VAL A 73 1.88 -0.98 -12.95
C VAL A 73 2.80 -0.78 -14.16
N ARG A 74 4.10 -0.64 -13.92
CA ARG A 74 5.07 -0.50 -14.99
C ARG A 74 5.11 -1.74 -15.89
N ARG A 75 5.10 -2.93 -15.30
CA ARG A 75 5.08 -4.20 -16.04
C ARG A 75 3.80 -4.36 -16.85
N ALA A 76 2.67 -4.03 -16.26
CA ALA A 76 1.39 -4.08 -16.94
C ALA A 76 1.37 -3.13 -18.15
N GLY A 77 1.85 -1.91 -17.97
CA GLY A 77 1.96 -0.94 -19.06
C GLY A 77 2.90 -1.40 -20.16
N ALA A 78 4.04 -1.97 -19.79
CA ALA A 78 5.01 -2.48 -20.76
C ALA A 78 4.44 -3.67 -21.52
N ALA A 79 3.76 -4.60 -20.84
CA ALA A 79 3.15 -5.76 -21.47
C ALA A 79 2.04 -5.36 -22.43
N GLU A 80 1.22 -4.41 -22.02
CA GLU A 80 0.15 -3.87 -22.87
C GLU A 80 0.72 -3.20 -24.12
N LYS A 81 1.76 -2.42 -23.95
CA LYS A 81 2.44 -1.74 -25.06
C LYS A 81 3.06 -2.75 -26.02
N ALA A 82 3.70 -3.79 -25.52
CA ALA A 82 4.26 -4.85 -26.33
C ALA A 82 3.18 -5.61 -27.10
N ALA A 83 2.07 -5.91 -26.45
CA ALA A 83 0.94 -6.57 -27.10
C ALA A 83 0.38 -5.73 -28.25
N ARG A 84 0.29 -4.41 -28.06
CA ARG A 84 -0.16 -3.52 -29.13
C ARG A 84 0.80 -3.52 -30.32
N GLN A 85 2.08 -3.51 -30.05
CA GLN A 85 3.09 -3.55 -31.12
C GLN A 85 3.02 -4.86 -31.90
N ASN A 86 2.77 -5.96 -31.22
CA ASN A 86 2.65 -7.26 -31.85
C ASN A 86 1.42 -7.40 -32.74
N LYS A 87 0.40 -6.59 -32.51
CA LYS A 87 -0.83 -6.61 -33.30
C LYS A 87 -0.76 -5.75 -34.53
N GLN A 88 0.27 -4.97 -34.69
CA GLN A 88 0.42 -4.14 -35.90
C GLN A 88 1.02 -4.99 -37.00
N PRO A 89 0.40 -4.95 -38.17
CA PRO A 89 0.93 -5.66 -39.35
C PRO A 89 2.25 -5.08 -39.83
#